data_14b49e1d59410e0d155ca8627764c065
#
_entry.id   14b49e1d59410e0d155ca8627764c065
#
_cell.length_a   1.000
_cell.length_b   1.000
_cell.length_c   1.000
_cell.angle_alpha   90.00
_cell.angle_beta   90.00
_cell.angle_gamma   90.00
#
_symmetry.space_group_name_H-M   'P 1'
#
loop_
_entity.id
_entity.type
_entity.pdbx_description
1 polymer ?
#
loop_
_entity_poly.entity_id
_entity_poly.type
_entity_poly.pdbx_seq_one_letter_code
_entity_poly.pdbx_strand_id
1 'polypeptide(L)'
;MARGEDSRRFKFVDETGLHLAFARRYGRAPGGQRVGQGVPLRVGTPVTLIGALTVNGLEAVMSLDGALNAASFAVYLEQVLGPTLVPGDVVVLDNLPVHKVAGMAQLVEARGARLLFLPPYSPDFAPIEQDWSKRKTALRTAQARTREALEQALNQALA
;
A
#
# COMPACT_ATOMS: atom_id res chain seq x y z
N MET A 1 -3.79 -12.56 20.07
CA MET A 1 -3.44 -13.22 18.81
C MET A 1 -4.23 -14.50 18.72
N ALA A 2 -4.96 -14.67 17.63
CA ALA A 2 -5.78 -15.86 17.39
C ALA A 2 -4.88 -17.08 17.12
N ARG A 3 -4.58 -17.84 18.14
CA ARG A 3 -4.00 -19.19 17.98
C ARG A 3 -5.09 -20.07 17.38
N GLY A 4 -4.96 -20.38 16.07
CA GLY A 4 -5.84 -21.31 15.38
C GLY A 4 -6.63 -20.74 14.20
N GLU A 5 -6.47 -19.48 13.84
CA GLU A 5 -7.07 -18.94 12.62
C GLU A 5 -6.23 -19.30 11.39
N ASP A 6 -6.91 -19.64 10.30
CA ASP A 6 -6.28 -19.96 9.02
C ASP A 6 -5.63 -18.70 8.44
N SER A 7 -4.31 -18.74 8.21
CA SER A 7 -3.54 -17.63 7.64
C SER A 7 -4.09 -17.12 6.30
N ARG A 8 -4.80 -17.97 5.57
CA ARG A 8 -5.46 -17.61 4.30
C ARG A 8 -6.62 -16.65 4.45
N ARG A 9 -7.11 -16.44 5.69
CA ARG A 9 -8.19 -15.51 6.01
C ARG A 9 -7.74 -14.09 6.28
N PHE A 10 -6.43 -13.87 6.47
CA PHE A 10 -5.91 -12.56 6.80
C PHE A 10 -5.65 -11.74 5.54
N LYS A 11 -6.14 -10.49 5.55
CA LYS A 11 -5.89 -9.47 4.55
C LYS A 11 -5.28 -8.25 5.25
N PHE A 12 -3.98 -8.07 5.09
CA PHE A 12 -3.24 -6.95 5.67
C PHE A 12 -3.37 -5.74 4.75
N VAL A 13 -4.07 -4.73 5.19
CA VAL A 13 -4.32 -3.50 4.43
C VAL A 13 -3.42 -2.38 4.91
N ASP A 14 -2.78 -1.70 3.98
CA ASP A 14 -1.92 -0.56 4.26
C ASP A 14 -1.83 0.36 3.03
N GLU A 15 -1.40 1.60 3.25
CA GLU A 15 -1.16 2.57 2.20
C GLU A 15 0.30 2.96 2.09
N THR A 16 0.69 3.40 0.89
CA THR A 16 2.02 3.91 0.63
C THR A 16 2.02 5.08 -0.34
N GLY A 17 2.85 6.08 -0.08
CA GLY A 17 3.00 7.25 -0.94
C GLY A 17 4.04 7.06 -2.04
N LEU A 18 3.72 7.56 -3.24
CA LEU A 18 4.61 7.62 -4.39
C LEU A 18 4.75 9.07 -4.90
N HIS A 19 5.89 9.38 -5.50
CA HIS A 19 6.13 10.68 -6.12
C HIS A 19 7.15 10.59 -7.26
N LEU A 20 7.19 11.60 -8.12
CA LEU A 20 8.07 11.63 -9.31
C LEU A 20 9.57 11.81 -8.98
N ALA A 21 9.91 12.18 -7.75
CA ALA A 21 11.30 12.31 -7.32
C ALA A 21 11.90 11.00 -6.79
N PHE A 22 11.27 9.86 -7.02
CA PHE A 22 11.87 8.58 -6.66
C PHE A 22 13.22 8.40 -7.35
N ALA A 23 14.27 8.16 -6.55
CA ALA A 23 15.63 7.96 -6.97
C ALA A 23 16.19 6.67 -6.35
N ARG A 24 17.17 6.08 -7.02
CA ARG A 24 17.90 4.95 -6.44
C ARG A 24 18.60 5.39 -5.15
N ARG A 25 18.53 4.57 -4.12
CA ARG A 25 19.20 4.84 -2.84
C ARG A 25 20.71 4.62 -2.92
N TYR A 26 21.12 3.71 -3.82
CA TYR A 26 22.52 3.31 -3.98
C TYR A 26 22.85 3.26 -5.48
N GLY A 27 24.07 3.63 -5.82
CA GLY A 27 24.63 3.51 -7.15
C GLY A 27 26.12 3.14 -7.06
N ARG A 28 26.68 2.62 -8.16
CA ARG A 28 28.11 2.31 -8.28
C ARG A 28 28.70 3.13 -9.43
N ALA A 29 29.86 3.70 -9.21
CA ALA A 29 30.67 4.35 -10.22
C ALA A 29 32.13 3.92 -10.07
N PRO A 30 32.95 4.03 -11.11
CA PRO A 30 34.40 3.87 -10.99
C PRO A 30 34.97 4.77 -9.90
N GLY A 31 36.06 4.34 -9.28
CA GLY A 31 36.72 5.09 -8.19
C GLY A 31 36.95 6.55 -8.57
N GLY A 32 36.64 7.47 -7.68
CA GLY A 32 36.77 8.92 -7.89
C GLY A 32 35.64 9.59 -8.64
N GLN A 33 34.66 8.84 -9.16
CA GLN A 33 33.49 9.40 -9.84
C GLN A 33 32.27 9.44 -8.89
N ARG A 34 31.46 10.50 -9.04
CA ARG A 34 30.18 10.61 -8.31
C ARG A 34 29.06 9.91 -9.10
N VAL A 35 28.23 9.16 -8.38
CA VAL A 35 26.94 8.70 -8.95
C VAL A 35 25.96 9.86 -8.87
N GLY A 36 25.57 10.39 -10.02
CA GLY A 36 24.57 11.44 -10.13
C GLY A 36 23.27 10.90 -10.73
N GLN A 37 22.12 11.41 -10.24
CA GLN A 37 20.82 11.14 -10.80
C GLN A 37 19.98 12.42 -10.78
N GLY A 38 19.46 12.81 -11.94
CA GLY A 38 18.52 13.92 -12.04
C GLY A 38 17.16 13.56 -11.45
N VAL A 39 16.61 14.46 -10.62
CA VAL A 39 15.25 14.36 -10.09
C VAL A 39 14.50 15.66 -10.39
N PRO A 40 13.19 15.63 -10.59
CA PRO A 40 12.40 16.84 -10.78
C PRO A 40 12.50 17.78 -9.58
N LEU A 41 12.62 19.07 -9.82
CA LEU A 41 12.54 20.09 -8.77
C LEU A 41 11.14 20.19 -8.16
N ARG A 42 10.11 19.86 -8.94
CA ARG A 42 8.72 19.76 -8.50
C ARG A 42 8.24 18.34 -8.68
N VAL A 43 7.75 17.75 -7.61
CA VAL A 43 7.30 16.34 -7.60
C VAL A 43 5.83 16.16 -7.96
N GLY A 44 5.10 17.27 -8.20
CA GLY A 44 3.66 17.23 -8.46
C GLY A 44 2.84 16.76 -7.25
N THR A 45 1.59 16.41 -7.49
CA THR A 45 0.72 15.82 -6.48
C THR A 45 1.20 14.40 -6.19
N PRO A 46 1.43 14.02 -4.92
CA PRO A 46 1.79 12.66 -4.58
C PRO A 46 0.65 11.70 -4.91
N VAL A 47 0.99 10.47 -5.23
CA VAL A 47 0.04 9.38 -5.43
C VAL A 47 0.06 8.50 -4.21
N THR A 48 -1.10 8.21 -3.65
CA THR A 48 -1.23 7.19 -2.61
C THR A 48 -1.72 5.89 -3.23
N LEU A 49 -1.04 4.79 -2.92
CA LEU A 49 -1.52 3.44 -3.17
C LEU A 49 -2.04 2.87 -1.87
N ILE A 50 -3.18 2.19 -1.96
CA ILE A 50 -3.69 1.34 -0.89
C ILE A 50 -3.94 -0.05 -1.46
N GLY A 51 -3.65 -1.08 -0.69
CA GLY A 51 -3.83 -2.47 -1.12
C GLY A 51 -3.92 -3.43 0.04
N ALA A 52 -4.26 -4.67 -0.25
CA ALA A 52 -4.36 -5.75 0.70
C ALA A 52 -3.36 -6.87 0.37
N LEU A 53 -2.49 -7.22 1.30
CA LEU A 53 -1.60 -8.37 1.19
C LEU A 53 -2.27 -9.61 1.78
N THR A 54 -2.30 -10.67 0.99
CA THR A 54 -2.78 -11.99 1.37
C THR A 54 -1.68 -13.03 1.20
N VAL A 55 -1.95 -14.27 1.53
CA VAL A 55 -1.03 -15.39 1.24
C VAL A 55 -0.78 -15.59 -0.27
N ASN A 56 -1.68 -15.10 -1.13
CA ASN A 56 -1.56 -15.16 -2.59
C ASN A 56 -0.84 -13.95 -3.20
N GLY A 57 -0.47 -12.97 -2.39
CA GLY A 57 0.17 -11.73 -2.81
C GLY A 57 -0.70 -10.50 -2.59
N LEU A 58 -0.30 -9.38 -3.23
CA LEU A 58 -1.01 -8.11 -3.14
C LEU A 58 -2.25 -8.12 -4.05
N GLU A 59 -3.39 -7.78 -3.47
CA GLU A 59 -4.67 -7.68 -4.18
C GLU A 59 -5.43 -6.40 -3.78
N ALA A 60 -6.57 -6.15 -4.43
CA ALA A 60 -7.44 -5.02 -4.12
C ALA A 60 -6.67 -3.70 -4.03
N VAL A 61 -5.91 -3.38 -5.08
CA VAL A 61 -5.09 -2.16 -5.13
C VAL A 61 -5.90 -1.01 -5.71
N MET A 62 -5.84 0.14 -5.04
CA MET A 62 -6.39 1.41 -5.52
C MET A 62 -5.31 2.49 -5.46
N SER A 63 -5.25 3.33 -6.47
CA SER A 63 -4.44 4.55 -6.47
C SER A 63 -5.32 5.78 -6.36
N LEU A 64 -4.86 6.78 -5.65
CA LEU A 64 -5.52 8.09 -5.56
C LEU A 64 -4.50 9.22 -5.55
N ASP A 65 -4.93 10.39 -6.03
CA ASP A 65 -4.14 11.60 -5.95
C ASP A 65 -4.24 12.22 -4.56
N GLY A 66 -3.10 12.57 -3.99
CA GLY A 66 -3.04 13.14 -2.64
C GLY A 66 -3.06 12.07 -1.54
N ALA A 67 -3.34 12.52 -0.32
CA ALA A 67 -3.36 11.68 0.86
C ALA A 67 -4.68 10.91 1.00
N LEU A 68 -4.60 9.72 1.59
CA LEU A 68 -5.79 8.96 1.99
C LEU A 68 -6.58 9.75 3.04
N ASN A 69 -7.90 9.79 2.86
CA ASN A 69 -8.85 10.36 3.81
C ASN A 69 -10.00 9.38 4.09
N ALA A 70 -10.85 9.73 5.05
CA ALA A 70 -11.95 8.84 5.45
C ALA A 70 -12.90 8.50 4.28
N ALA A 71 -13.21 9.47 3.41
CA ALA A 71 -14.10 9.24 2.28
C ALA A 71 -13.48 8.29 1.24
N SER A 72 -12.22 8.51 0.87
CA SER A 72 -11.50 7.63 -0.07
C SER A 72 -11.24 6.25 0.52
N PHE A 73 -11.01 6.15 1.82
CA PHE A 73 -10.87 4.87 2.51
C PHE A 73 -12.19 4.09 2.53
N ALA A 74 -13.34 4.76 2.76
CA ALA A 74 -14.65 4.13 2.67
C ALA A 74 -14.92 3.57 1.27
N VAL A 75 -14.60 4.34 0.22
CA VAL A 75 -14.69 3.88 -1.18
C VAL A 75 -13.82 2.64 -1.41
N TYR A 76 -12.60 2.64 -0.90
CA TYR A 76 -11.71 1.49 -0.98
C TYR A 76 -12.33 0.24 -0.32
N LEU A 77 -12.82 0.38 0.91
CA LEU A 77 -13.42 -0.73 1.65
C LEU A 77 -14.67 -1.28 0.96
N GLU A 78 -15.50 -0.40 0.40
CA GLU A 78 -16.76 -0.81 -0.21
C GLU A 78 -16.60 -1.36 -1.62
N GLN A 79 -15.84 -0.67 -2.47
CA GLN A 79 -15.82 -0.91 -3.92
C GLN A 79 -14.60 -1.70 -4.40
N VAL A 80 -13.49 -1.68 -3.67
CA VAL A 80 -12.24 -2.32 -4.07
C VAL A 80 -11.94 -3.56 -3.22
N LEU A 81 -11.87 -3.42 -1.91
CA LEU A 81 -11.64 -4.54 -1.00
C LEU A 81 -12.89 -5.40 -0.81
N GLY A 82 -14.05 -4.76 -0.62
CA GLY A 82 -15.31 -5.44 -0.33
C GLY A 82 -15.66 -6.60 -1.27
N PRO A 83 -15.56 -6.44 -2.60
CA PRO A 83 -15.80 -7.53 -3.55
C PRO A 83 -14.87 -8.74 -3.39
N THR A 84 -13.71 -8.57 -2.77
CA THR A 84 -12.75 -9.66 -2.52
C THR A 84 -12.97 -10.36 -1.18
N LEU A 85 -13.80 -9.78 -0.30
CA LEU A 85 -14.06 -10.33 1.03
C LEU A 85 -15.04 -11.49 0.96
N VAL A 86 -14.73 -12.53 1.73
CA VAL A 86 -15.63 -13.65 1.96
C VAL A 86 -15.89 -13.79 3.47
N PRO A 87 -17.03 -14.40 3.87
CA PRO A 87 -17.32 -14.62 5.27
C PRO A 87 -16.19 -15.35 6.00
N GLY A 88 -15.80 -14.82 7.16
CA GLY A 88 -14.69 -15.32 7.97
C GLY A 88 -13.33 -14.68 7.69
N ASP A 89 -13.23 -13.79 6.71
CA ASP A 89 -12.00 -13.02 6.49
C ASP A 89 -11.72 -12.04 7.64
N VAL A 90 -10.45 -11.77 7.85
CA VAL A 90 -9.94 -10.85 8.86
C VAL A 90 -9.15 -9.74 8.17
N VAL A 91 -9.71 -8.55 8.15
CA VAL A 91 -9.03 -7.37 7.61
C VAL A 91 -8.19 -6.76 8.72
N VAL A 92 -6.88 -6.76 8.53
CA VAL A 92 -5.91 -6.23 9.50
C VAL A 92 -5.47 -4.84 9.06
N LEU A 93 -5.66 -3.87 9.94
CA LEU A 93 -5.31 -2.47 9.73
C LEU A 93 -4.32 -2.01 10.81
N ASP A 94 -3.53 -1.01 10.47
CA ASP A 94 -2.80 -0.27 11.47
C ASP A 94 -3.74 0.63 12.30
N ASN A 95 -3.17 1.35 13.25
CA ASN A 95 -3.92 2.13 14.23
C ASN A 95 -4.14 3.60 13.81
N LEU A 96 -4.09 3.92 12.51
CA LEU A 96 -4.29 5.28 12.02
C LEU A 96 -5.73 5.79 12.27
N PRO A 97 -5.89 7.08 12.58
CA PRO A 97 -7.22 7.66 12.82
C PRO A 97 -8.20 7.49 11.66
N VAL A 98 -7.73 7.56 10.42
CA VAL A 98 -8.55 7.40 9.21
C VAL A 98 -9.21 6.01 9.13
N HIS A 99 -8.58 4.98 9.69
CA HIS A 99 -9.11 3.62 9.72
C HIS A 99 -10.17 3.41 10.80
N LYS A 100 -10.25 4.32 11.78
CA LYS A 100 -11.16 4.24 12.94
C LYS A 100 -12.40 5.12 12.82
N VAL A 101 -12.61 5.75 11.68
CA VAL A 101 -13.80 6.58 11.46
C VAL A 101 -15.05 5.72 11.55
N ALA A 102 -16.11 6.27 12.14
CA ALA A 102 -17.40 5.60 12.28
C ALA A 102 -17.91 5.10 10.92
N GLY A 103 -18.44 3.89 10.90
CA GLY A 103 -18.94 3.25 9.68
C GLY A 103 -17.96 2.33 8.97
N MET A 104 -16.66 2.43 9.22
CA MET A 104 -15.65 1.59 8.52
C MET A 104 -15.80 0.12 8.88
N ALA A 105 -16.01 -0.19 10.15
CA ALA A 105 -16.21 -1.57 10.58
C ALA A 105 -17.44 -2.20 9.93
N GLN A 106 -18.54 -1.46 9.84
CA GLN A 106 -19.79 -1.94 9.25
C GLN A 106 -19.63 -2.29 7.75
N LEU A 107 -18.79 -1.57 7.00
CA LEU A 107 -18.53 -1.87 5.59
C LEU A 107 -17.84 -3.25 5.42
N VAL A 108 -16.97 -3.62 6.34
CA VAL A 108 -16.28 -4.91 6.36
C VAL A 108 -17.21 -6.00 6.92
N GLU A 109 -17.89 -5.72 8.03
CA GLU A 109 -18.80 -6.66 8.68
C GLU A 109 -20.01 -7.02 7.79
N ALA A 110 -20.48 -6.10 6.95
CA ALA A 110 -21.55 -6.36 5.97
C ALA A 110 -21.16 -7.47 4.96
N ARG A 111 -19.87 -7.76 4.80
CA ARG A 111 -19.36 -8.85 3.95
C ARG A 111 -19.07 -10.14 4.73
N GLY A 112 -19.45 -10.20 6.01
CA GLY A 112 -19.15 -11.34 6.89
C GLY A 112 -17.70 -11.42 7.36
N ALA A 113 -16.90 -10.38 7.10
CA ALA A 113 -15.54 -10.25 7.56
C ALA A 113 -15.46 -9.42 8.85
N ARG A 114 -14.32 -9.40 9.51
CA ARG A 114 -14.10 -8.59 10.72
C ARG A 114 -12.84 -7.74 10.60
N LEU A 115 -12.82 -6.60 11.30
CA LEU A 115 -11.64 -5.76 11.44
C LEU A 115 -10.80 -6.18 12.65
N LEU A 116 -9.49 -6.14 12.47
CA LEU A 116 -8.50 -6.28 13.52
C LEU A 116 -7.49 -5.14 13.40
N PHE A 117 -7.34 -4.36 14.46
CA PHE A 117 -6.32 -3.31 14.51
C PHE A 117 -5.03 -3.85 15.12
N LEU A 118 -3.91 -3.55 14.47
CA LEU A 118 -2.60 -3.85 15.03
C LEU A 118 -2.34 -3.00 16.28
N PRO A 119 -1.60 -3.53 17.28
CA PRO A 119 -1.16 -2.72 18.40
C PRO A 119 -0.36 -1.51 17.92
N PRO A 120 -0.43 -0.36 18.62
CA PRO A 120 0.42 0.78 18.34
C PRO A 120 1.90 0.40 18.33
N TYR A 121 2.67 1.01 17.40
CA TYR A 121 4.12 0.80 17.29
C TYR A 121 4.56 -0.65 17.05
N SER A 122 3.80 -1.40 16.25
CA SER A 122 4.08 -2.82 15.95
C SER A 122 4.26 -3.07 14.44
N PRO A 123 5.22 -2.42 13.74
CA PRO A 123 5.43 -2.58 12.31
C PRO A 123 5.80 -4.03 11.94
N ASP A 124 6.46 -4.77 12.85
CA ASP A 124 6.88 -6.15 12.62
C ASP A 124 5.71 -7.13 12.38
N PHE A 125 4.48 -6.71 12.72
CA PHE A 125 3.26 -7.48 12.47
C PHE A 125 2.57 -7.17 11.15
N ALA A 126 3.10 -6.22 10.34
CA ALA A 126 2.54 -5.83 9.05
C ALA A 126 3.42 -6.31 7.89
N PRO A 127 3.25 -7.55 7.39
CA PRO A 127 4.06 -8.09 6.30
C PRO A 127 3.93 -7.29 5.00
N ILE A 128 2.87 -6.52 4.84
CA ILE A 128 2.64 -5.65 3.69
C ILE A 128 3.69 -4.54 3.55
N GLU A 129 4.30 -4.07 4.64
CA GLU A 129 5.37 -3.07 4.58
C GLU A 129 6.60 -3.58 3.81
N GLN A 130 6.90 -4.87 3.93
CA GLN A 130 7.99 -5.50 3.18
C GLN A 130 7.67 -5.57 1.68
N ASP A 131 6.42 -5.86 1.34
CA ASP A 131 5.96 -5.86 -0.05
C ASP A 131 6.03 -4.45 -0.65
N TRP A 132 5.55 -3.44 0.05
CA TRP A 132 5.69 -2.04 -0.36
C TRP A 132 7.15 -1.63 -0.56
N SER A 133 8.05 -2.06 0.31
CA SER A 133 9.49 -1.77 0.19
C SER A 133 10.08 -2.33 -1.10
N LYS A 134 9.75 -3.57 -1.46
CA LYS A 134 10.18 -4.20 -2.72
C LYS A 134 9.65 -3.43 -3.94
N ARG A 135 8.35 -3.11 -3.96
CA ARG A 135 7.72 -2.39 -5.06
C ARG A 135 8.27 -0.97 -5.20
N LYS A 136 8.48 -0.26 -4.10
CA LYS A 136 9.16 1.05 -4.12
C LYS A 136 10.58 0.97 -4.68
N THR A 137 11.31 -0.11 -4.41
CA THR A 137 12.64 -0.31 -4.98
C THR A 137 12.56 -0.47 -6.51
N ALA A 138 11.61 -1.24 -7.02
CA ALA A 138 11.36 -1.37 -8.46
C ALA A 138 10.99 -0.01 -9.09
N LEU A 139 10.10 0.75 -8.46
CA LEU A 139 9.69 2.08 -8.93
C LEU A 139 10.85 3.09 -8.93
N ARG A 140 11.73 3.06 -7.92
CA ARG A 140 12.97 3.89 -7.90
C ARG A 140 13.90 3.51 -9.05
N THR A 141 14.00 2.24 -9.36
CA THR A 141 14.81 1.75 -10.49
C THR A 141 14.24 2.18 -11.83
N ALA A 142 12.92 2.22 -11.98
CA ALA A 142 12.25 2.67 -13.19
C ALA A 142 12.45 4.16 -13.49
N GLN A 143 12.77 4.99 -12.48
CA GLN A 143 13.08 6.42 -12.61
C GLN A 143 12.01 7.21 -13.35
N ALA A 144 10.75 6.91 -13.13
CA ALA A 144 9.63 7.62 -13.74
C ALA A 144 9.66 9.11 -13.39
N ARG A 145 9.62 9.97 -14.41
CA ARG A 145 9.70 11.44 -14.27
C ARG A 145 8.42 12.14 -14.73
N THR A 146 7.49 11.40 -15.30
CA THR A 146 6.14 11.86 -15.66
C THR A 146 5.10 11.00 -14.98
N ARG A 147 3.87 11.49 -14.91
CA ARG A 147 2.75 10.76 -14.33
C ARG A 147 2.48 9.45 -15.09
N GLU A 148 2.48 9.52 -16.41
CA GLU A 148 2.23 8.37 -17.28
C GLU A 148 3.31 7.29 -17.11
N ALA A 149 4.57 7.70 -17.02
CA ALA A 149 5.68 6.78 -16.79
C ALA A 149 5.59 6.13 -15.38
N LEU A 150 5.13 6.88 -14.37
CA LEU A 150 4.90 6.35 -13.03
C LEU A 150 3.77 5.31 -13.04
N GLU A 151 2.67 5.57 -13.73
CA GLU A 151 1.56 4.64 -13.85
C GLU A 151 1.95 3.35 -14.59
N GLN A 152 2.74 3.46 -15.66
CA GLN A 152 3.27 2.29 -16.37
C GLN A 152 4.20 1.45 -15.48
N ALA A 153 5.13 2.10 -14.78
CA ALA A 153 6.05 1.44 -13.86
C ALA A 153 5.29 0.78 -12.70
N LEU A 154 4.24 1.42 -12.21
CA LEU A 154 3.37 0.90 -11.17
C LEU A 154 2.64 -0.37 -11.65
N ASN A 155 2.03 -0.34 -12.82
CA ASN A 155 1.34 -1.50 -13.39
C ASN A 155 2.30 -2.70 -13.54
N GLN A 156 3.55 -2.45 -13.96
CA GLN A 156 4.58 -3.50 -14.03
C GLN A 156 4.98 -4.02 -12.65
N ALA A 157 5.08 -3.15 -11.65
CA ALA A 157 5.44 -3.53 -10.29
C ALA A 157 4.30 -4.26 -9.54
N LEU A 158 3.05 -4.13 -10.00
CA LEU A 158 1.87 -4.78 -9.44
C LEU A 158 1.54 -6.11 -10.15
N ALA A 159 2.06 -6.31 -11.34
CA ALA A 159 1.91 -7.57 -12.08
C ALA A 159 2.75 -8.69 -11.45
#